data_d91eb7beecefddab63b27921996f8c4b
#
_entry.id   d91eb7beecefddab63b27921996f8c4b
#
_cell.length_a   1.000
_cell.length_b   1.000
_cell.length_c   1.000
_cell.angle_alpha   90.00
_cell.angle_beta   90.00
_cell.angle_gamma   90.00
#
_symmetry.space_group_name_H-M   'P 1'
#
loop_
_entity.id
_entity.type
_entity.pdbx_description
1 polymer ?
#
loop_
_entity_poly.entity_id
_entity_poly.type
_entity_poly.pdbx_seq_one_letter_code
_entity_poly.pdbx_strand_id
1 'polypeptide(L)'
;MTSVQICIAAAALTAVASFPPVARGQAGSRMNEVTTAEAKAGWVSLFDGKTLNGWNVIGGVRWTVVDGALSAEPASQPIAPTGDSKQTWPQGFLRSAANFSNFEMTAEFWSAEDTNSGLFIRCAQPANPGSLGGCYEINISDPHATTPTGGIVGVHSPLPYRVKSAGKWSRFDVLADGPHLVVKVNGETLTDVRDEKLKDGAIGMQAGGPTGSGPIKFRNIKIRPLKRN
;
A
#
# COMPACT_ATOMS: atom_id res chain seq x y z
N MET A 1 -9.45 16.34 61.09
CA MET A 1 -10.24 16.42 59.85
C MET A 1 -9.30 16.13 58.69
N THR A 2 -9.24 14.89 58.25
CA THR A 2 -8.33 14.41 57.21
C THR A 2 -9.09 14.24 55.88
N SER A 3 -8.75 15.06 54.91
CA SER A 3 -9.35 15.03 53.56
C SER A 3 -8.78 13.88 52.77
N VAL A 4 -9.62 12.95 52.33
CA VAL A 4 -9.27 11.88 51.40
C VAL A 4 -9.45 12.42 49.99
N GLN A 5 -8.33 12.52 49.25
CA GLN A 5 -8.33 12.82 47.80
C GLN A 5 -8.55 11.53 47.03
N ILE A 6 -9.69 11.44 46.32
CA ILE A 6 -10.00 10.35 45.41
C ILE A 6 -9.39 10.69 44.05
N CYS A 7 -8.33 9.96 43.65
CA CYS A 7 -7.81 10.00 42.29
C CYS A 7 -8.68 9.12 41.38
N ILE A 8 -9.40 9.76 40.45
CA ILE A 8 -10.11 9.05 39.38
C ILE A 8 -9.13 8.82 38.26
N ALA A 9 -8.72 7.57 38.09
CA ALA A 9 -7.90 7.16 36.94
C ALA A 9 -8.82 7.02 35.71
N ALA A 10 -8.65 7.90 34.73
CA ALA A 10 -9.30 7.78 33.44
C ALA A 10 -8.63 6.63 32.64
N ALA A 11 -9.33 5.52 32.50
CA ALA A 11 -8.93 4.45 31.60
C ALA A 11 -9.19 4.88 30.15
N ALA A 12 -8.12 5.17 29.41
CA ALA A 12 -8.20 5.38 27.97
C ALA A 12 -8.48 4.03 27.30
N LEU A 13 -9.69 3.81 26.81
CA LEU A 13 -10.00 2.69 25.91
C LEU A 13 -9.29 2.93 24.59
N THR A 14 -8.17 2.25 24.37
CA THR A 14 -7.57 2.13 23.06
C THR A 14 -8.42 1.16 22.23
N ALA A 15 -9.16 1.70 21.26
CA ALA A 15 -9.83 0.88 20.26
C ALA A 15 -8.76 0.15 19.43
N VAL A 16 -8.55 -1.13 19.71
CA VAL A 16 -7.72 -2.01 18.89
C VAL A 16 -8.51 -2.29 17.63
N ALA A 17 -8.07 -1.73 16.50
CA ALA A 17 -8.61 -2.06 15.19
C ALA A 17 -8.36 -3.56 14.95
N SER A 18 -9.41 -4.39 15.05
CA SER A 18 -9.33 -5.81 14.84
C SER A 18 -9.43 -6.10 13.35
N PHE A 19 -8.29 -6.31 12.70
CA PHE A 19 -8.28 -6.98 11.41
C PHE A 19 -8.79 -8.41 11.59
N PRO A 20 -9.67 -8.90 10.70
CA PRO A 20 -10.09 -10.28 10.79
C PRO A 20 -8.85 -11.20 10.69
N PRO A 21 -8.80 -12.32 11.45
CA PRO A 21 -7.69 -13.23 11.38
C PRO A 21 -7.50 -13.72 9.94
N VAL A 22 -6.24 -13.87 9.52
CA VAL A 22 -5.90 -14.48 8.23
C VAL A 22 -6.43 -15.89 8.24
N ALA A 23 -7.62 -16.10 7.68
CA ALA A 23 -8.20 -17.41 7.53
C ALA A 23 -7.31 -18.22 6.60
N ARG A 24 -6.62 -19.24 7.15
CA ARG A 24 -6.00 -20.30 6.36
C ARG A 24 -7.09 -20.92 5.50
N GLY A 25 -7.01 -20.68 4.17
CA GLY A 25 -7.74 -21.47 3.19
C GLY A 25 -9.25 -21.48 3.36
N GLN A 26 -9.96 -20.36 3.12
CA GLN A 26 -11.35 -20.45 2.73
C GLN A 26 -11.41 -21.02 1.29
N ALA A 27 -11.81 -22.28 1.19
CA ALA A 27 -12.22 -22.87 -0.08
C ALA A 27 -13.31 -21.99 -0.69
N GLY A 28 -13.04 -21.35 -1.86
CA GLY A 28 -14.07 -20.73 -2.66
C GLY A 28 -13.92 -19.27 -3.07
N SER A 29 -12.94 -18.50 -2.56
CA SER A 29 -12.72 -17.15 -3.07
C SER A 29 -11.96 -17.22 -4.40
N ARG A 30 -12.62 -16.84 -5.50
CA ARG A 30 -11.90 -16.62 -6.76
C ARG A 30 -10.99 -15.40 -6.61
N MET A 31 -9.85 -15.47 -7.27
CA MET A 31 -8.89 -14.36 -7.29
C MET A 31 -9.59 -13.06 -7.72
N ASN A 32 -9.29 -11.95 -7.04
CA ASN A 32 -9.83 -10.62 -7.26
C ASN A 32 -11.34 -10.45 -6.99
N GLU A 33 -12.04 -11.48 -6.55
CA GLU A 33 -13.45 -11.39 -6.18
C GLU A 33 -13.62 -11.12 -4.68
N VAL A 34 -14.69 -10.41 -4.35
CA VAL A 34 -15.14 -10.19 -2.97
C VAL A 34 -16.10 -11.32 -2.61
N THR A 35 -15.85 -12.01 -1.52
CA THR A 35 -16.78 -13.04 -1.00
C THR A 35 -18.07 -12.39 -0.52
N THR A 36 -19.14 -13.20 -0.39
CA THR A 36 -20.43 -12.72 0.15
C THR A 36 -20.26 -12.10 1.55
N ALA A 37 -19.39 -12.68 2.39
CA ALA A 37 -19.12 -12.16 3.73
C ALA A 37 -18.38 -10.81 3.68
N GLU A 38 -17.37 -10.69 2.82
CA GLU A 38 -16.65 -9.42 2.60
C GLU A 38 -17.59 -8.33 2.05
N ALA A 39 -18.44 -8.65 1.07
CA ALA A 39 -19.42 -7.71 0.51
C ALA A 39 -20.40 -7.20 1.59
N LYS A 40 -20.92 -8.10 2.45
CA LYS A 40 -21.76 -7.72 3.60
C LYS A 40 -21.02 -6.83 4.60
N ALA A 41 -19.70 -7.00 4.74
CA ALA A 41 -18.86 -6.17 5.58
C ALA A 41 -18.43 -4.85 4.90
N GLY A 42 -18.86 -4.59 3.66
CA GLY A 42 -18.62 -3.35 2.93
C GLY A 42 -17.31 -3.32 2.12
N TRP A 43 -16.67 -4.48 1.92
CA TRP A 43 -15.51 -4.60 1.04
C TRP A 43 -15.93 -4.53 -0.43
N VAL A 44 -15.10 -3.86 -1.23
CA VAL A 44 -15.20 -3.81 -2.69
C VAL A 44 -13.86 -4.15 -3.32
N SER A 45 -13.88 -4.79 -4.49
CA SER A 45 -12.65 -5.01 -5.26
C SER A 45 -12.30 -3.77 -6.09
N LEU A 46 -11.04 -3.37 -6.08
CA LEU A 46 -10.51 -2.31 -6.94
C LEU A 46 -9.92 -2.84 -8.26
N PHE A 47 -9.84 -4.16 -8.41
CA PHE A 47 -9.28 -4.80 -9.60
C PHE A 47 -10.10 -6.05 -9.96
N ASP A 48 -10.52 -6.15 -11.21
CA ASP A 48 -11.37 -7.24 -11.72
C ASP A 48 -10.60 -8.48 -12.16
N GLY A 49 -9.26 -8.43 -12.13
CA GLY A 49 -8.39 -9.51 -12.58
C GLY A 49 -8.24 -9.60 -14.11
N LYS A 50 -8.81 -8.68 -14.89
CA LYS A 50 -8.89 -8.77 -16.36
C LYS A 50 -8.50 -7.49 -17.07
N THR A 51 -8.82 -6.34 -16.50
CA THR A 51 -8.69 -5.03 -17.18
C THR A 51 -8.02 -4.00 -16.28
N LEU A 52 -7.55 -2.90 -16.86
CA LEU A 52 -7.11 -1.71 -16.14
C LEU A 52 -8.25 -0.73 -15.86
N ASN A 53 -9.51 -1.16 -16.00
CA ASN A 53 -10.67 -0.30 -15.71
C ASN A 53 -10.61 0.20 -14.26
N GLY A 54 -10.83 1.51 -14.09
CA GLY A 54 -10.70 2.15 -12.78
C GLY A 54 -9.27 2.59 -12.41
N TRP A 55 -8.30 2.36 -13.31
CA TRP A 55 -6.91 2.76 -13.14
C TRP A 55 -6.42 3.63 -14.29
N ASN A 56 -5.68 4.67 -13.97
CA ASN A 56 -4.96 5.51 -14.92
C ASN A 56 -3.49 5.14 -14.91
N VAL A 57 -2.93 4.88 -16.11
CA VAL A 57 -1.49 4.60 -16.29
C VAL A 57 -0.75 5.93 -16.36
N ILE A 58 0.32 6.08 -15.59
CA ILE A 58 1.16 7.27 -15.51
C ILE A 58 2.62 6.86 -15.69
N GLY A 59 3.39 7.64 -16.43
CA GLY A 59 4.83 7.40 -16.64
C GLY A 59 5.14 6.43 -17.77
N GLY A 60 6.39 5.93 -17.81
CA GLY A 60 6.96 5.22 -18.94
C GLY A 60 6.97 3.69 -18.84
N VAL A 61 6.48 3.11 -17.74
CA VAL A 61 6.43 1.66 -17.56
C VAL A 61 5.09 1.13 -18.05
N ARG A 62 5.15 0.03 -18.81
CA ARG A 62 3.96 -0.64 -19.30
C ARG A 62 3.35 -1.52 -18.23
N TRP A 63 2.08 -1.28 -17.92
CA TRP A 63 1.25 -2.14 -17.09
C TRP A 63 0.38 -3.04 -17.96
N THR A 64 0.29 -4.30 -17.59
CA THR A 64 -0.54 -5.32 -18.25
C THR A 64 -1.26 -6.17 -17.22
N VAL A 65 -2.22 -6.98 -17.66
CA VAL A 65 -2.83 -8.02 -16.81
C VAL A 65 -2.33 -9.37 -17.27
N VAL A 66 -1.67 -10.10 -16.39
CA VAL A 66 -1.13 -11.44 -16.62
C VAL A 66 -1.57 -12.35 -15.49
N ASP A 67 -2.22 -13.46 -15.84
CA ASP A 67 -2.68 -14.47 -14.87
C ASP A 67 -3.51 -13.89 -13.70
N GLY A 68 -4.37 -12.92 -14.01
CA GLY A 68 -5.22 -12.26 -13.02
C GLY A 68 -4.47 -11.27 -12.11
N ALA A 69 -3.25 -10.88 -12.44
CA ALA A 69 -2.49 -9.88 -11.71
C ALA A 69 -2.17 -8.66 -12.58
N LEU A 70 -2.23 -7.47 -12.02
CA LEU A 70 -1.60 -6.28 -12.56
C LEU A 70 -0.09 -6.53 -12.56
N SER A 71 0.54 -6.48 -13.72
CA SER A 71 1.96 -6.79 -13.90
C SER A 71 2.67 -5.64 -14.58
N ALA A 72 3.83 -5.27 -14.06
CA ALA A 72 4.76 -4.37 -14.69
C ALA A 72 6.10 -5.08 -14.89
N GLU A 73 6.57 -5.09 -16.13
CA GLU A 73 7.85 -5.67 -16.47
C GLU A 73 8.96 -4.64 -16.21
N PRO A 74 10.15 -5.10 -15.84
CA PRO A 74 11.28 -4.22 -15.66
C PRO A 74 11.62 -3.50 -16.95
N ALA A 75 12.10 -2.28 -16.85
CA ALA A 75 12.66 -1.61 -18.00
C ALA A 75 13.94 -2.33 -18.43
N SER A 76 14.10 -2.52 -19.73
CA SER A 76 15.26 -3.23 -20.31
C SER A 76 16.57 -2.47 -20.11
N GLN A 77 16.51 -1.15 -19.93
CA GLN A 77 17.67 -0.28 -19.77
C GLN A 77 17.37 0.83 -18.74
N PRO A 78 18.36 1.19 -17.92
CA PRO A 78 18.25 2.38 -17.08
C PRO A 78 18.30 3.64 -17.94
N ILE A 79 17.78 4.74 -17.38
CA ILE A 79 17.93 6.07 -17.97
C ILE A 79 19.35 6.53 -17.72
N ALA A 80 20.06 6.91 -18.80
CA ALA A 80 21.41 7.44 -18.69
C ALA A 80 21.43 8.70 -17.84
N PRO A 81 22.48 8.90 -17.03
CA PRO A 81 22.65 10.13 -16.25
C PRO A 81 22.71 11.34 -17.19
N THR A 82 22.07 12.45 -16.80
CA THR A 82 22.18 13.74 -17.47
C THR A 82 22.75 14.75 -16.49
N GLY A 83 23.89 15.38 -16.83
CA GLY A 83 24.60 16.29 -15.92
C GLY A 83 25.02 15.56 -14.64
N ASP A 84 24.76 16.16 -13.48
CA ASP A 84 25.08 15.61 -12.16
C ASP A 84 24.05 14.59 -11.63
N SER A 85 23.04 14.23 -12.45
CA SER A 85 22.02 13.25 -12.04
C SER A 85 22.63 11.83 -11.96
N LYS A 86 22.12 11.04 -11.00
CA LYS A 86 22.46 9.63 -10.93
C LYS A 86 21.67 8.85 -11.98
N GLN A 87 22.23 7.71 -12.43
CA GLN A 87 21.50 6.75 -13.21
C GLN A 87 20.22 6.33 -12.49
N THR A 88 19.09 6.36 -13.19
CA THR A 88 17.78 5.97 -12.66
C THR A 88 17.11 4.96 -13.59
N TRP A 89 16.13 4.27 -13.08
CA TRP A 89 15.27 3.39 -13.88
C TRP A 89 13.98 4.10 -14.27
N PRO A 90 13.40 3.78 -15.44
CA PRO A 90 12.07 4.27 -15.79
C PRO A 90 11.07 3.93 -14.70
N GLN A 91 10.25 4.89 -14.36
CA GLN A 91 9.16 4.73 -13.39
C GLN A 91 7.81 4.75 -14.10
N GLY A 92 6.88 3.97 -13.60
CA GLY A 92 5.49 4.01 -14.02
C GLY A 92 4.58 3.71 -12.86
N PHE A 93 3.38 4.26 -12.95
CA PHE A 93 2.40 4.15 -11.89
C PHE A 93 1.03 3.75 -12.44
N LEU A 94 0.26 3.07 -11.61
CA LEU A 94 -1.18 3.01 -11.71
C LEU A 94 -1.76 3.93 -10.63
N ARG A 95 -2.79 4.72 -11.00
CA ARG A 95 -3.51 5.58 -10.08
C ARG A 95 -5.00 5.29 -10.18
N SER A 96 -5.68 4.99 -9.07
CA SER A 96 -7.12 4.77 -9.08
C SER A 96 -7.87 6.02 -9.55
N ALA A 97 -8.95 5.82 -10.30
CA ALA A 97 -9.85 6.92 -10.69
C ALA A 97 -10.64 7.47 -9.50
N ALA A 98 -10.89 6.62 -8.48
CA ALA A 98 -11.59 7.00 -7.26
C ALA A 98 -10.61 7.47 -6.18
N ASN A 99 -11.08 8.37 -5.30
CA ASN A 99 -10.38 8.80 -4.09
C ASN A 99 -10.99 8.17 -2.84
N PHE A 100 -10.16 8.00 -1.82
CA PHE A 100 -10.52 7.39 -0.54
C PHE A 100 -9.93 8.19 0.62
N SER A 101 -10.69 8.38 1.70
CA SER A 101 -10.26 9.10 2.89
C SER A 101 -9.91 8.16 4.05
N ASN A 102 -10.94 7.53 4.64
CA ASN A 102 -10.78 6.56 5.72
C ASN A 102 -11.18 5.18 5.19
N PHE A 103 -10.30 4.21 5.37
CA PHE A 103 -10.52 2.87 4.82
C PHE A 103 -9.64 1.83 5.49
N GLU A 104 -10.04 0.59 5.34
CA GLU A 104 -9.17 -0.57 5.37
C GLU A 104 -8.94 -1.06 3.94
N MET A 105 -7.74 -1.53 3.66
CA MET A 105 -7.35 -2.04 2.35
C MET A 105 -6.55 -3.31 2.49
N THR A 106 -6.74 -4.23 1.57
CA THR A 106 -5.85 -5.38 1.39
C THR A 106 -5.35 -5.42 -0.05
N ALA A 107 -4.10 -5.81 -0.24
CA ALA A 107 -3.54 -6.06 -1.55
C ALA A 107 -2.48 -7.15 -1.45
N GLU A 108 -2.43 -8.06 -2.42
CA GLU A 108 -1.31 -8.97 -2.55
C GLU A 108 -0.32 -8.42 -3.58
N PHE A 109 0.97 -8.56 -3.28
CA PHE A 109 2.04 -8.19 -4.19
C PHE A 109 3.07 -9.30 -4.30
N TRP A 110 3.74 -9.35 -5.44
CA TRP A 110 4.91 -10.17 -5.70
C TRP A 110 6.03 -9.31 -6.28
N SER A 111 7.20 -9.35 -5.70
CA SER A 111 8.37 -8.58 -6.12
C SER A 111 9.58 -9.49 -6.30
N ALA A 112 10.50 -9.14 -7.19
CA ALA A 112 11.83 -9.74 -7.24
C ALA A 112 12.75 -9.12 -6.17
N GLU A 113 13.96 -9.65 -6.00
CA GLU A 113 14.91 -9.15 -4.99
C GLU A 113 15.42 -7.73 -5.29
N ASP A 114 15.49 -7.36 -6.58
CA ASP A 114 15.94 -6.06 -7.07
C ASP A 114 14.79 -5.09 -7.38
N THR A 115 13.57 -5.43 -6.97
CA THR A 115 12.41 -4.56 -7.16
C THR A 115 12.47 -3.35 -6.24
N ASN A 116 12.26 -2.17 -6.83
CA ASN A 116 11.81 -0.97 -6.12
C ASN A 116 10.38 -0.65 -6.56
N SER A 117 9.47 -0.61 -5.63
CA SER A 117 8.04 -0.42 -5.87
C SER A 117 7.37 0.14 -4.61
N GLY A 118 6.08 0.43 -4.68
CA GLY A 118 5.29 0.91 -3.56
C GLY A 118 3.80 0.79 -3.80
N LEU A 119 3.07 0.66 -2.70
CA LEU A 119 1.64 0.90 -2.61
C LEU A 119 1.43 2.30 -2.03
N PHE A 120 0.73 3.15 -2.77
CA PHE A 120 0.51 4.55 -2.40
C PHE A 120 -0.92 4.76 -1.95
N ILE A 121 -1.10 5.53 -0.89
CA ILE A 121 -2.42 5.87 -0.37
C ILE A 121 -2.59 7.38 -0.22
N ARG A 122 -3.84 7.83 -0.32
CA ARG A 122 -4.21 9.25 -0.19
C ARG A 122 -3.41 10.16 -1.13
N CYS A 123 -3.21 9.73 -2.37
CA CYS A 123 -2.53 10.52 -3.37
C CYS A 123 -3.36 11.74 -3.74
N ALA A 124 -2.89 12.93 -3.41
CA ALA A 124 -3.51 14.19 -3.79
C ALA A 124 -3.60 14.34 -5.32
N GLN A 125 -4.45 15.24 -5.81
CA GLN A 125 -4.46 15.55 -7.23
C GLN A 125 -3.09 16.06 -7.66
N PRO A 126 -2.47 15.47 -8.70
CA PRO A 126 -1.15 15.87 -9.13
C PRO A 126 -1.19 17.25 -9.80
N ALA A 127 -0.21 18.08 -9.49
CA ALA A 127 -0.01 19.35 -10.18
C ALA A 127 0.41 19.17 -11.66
N ASN A 128 1.04 18.03 -11.97
CA ASN A 128 1.50 17.67 -13.31
C ASN A 128 0.92 16.33 -13.74
N PRO A 129 0.48 16.17 -15.00
CA PRO A 129 -0.12 14.95 -15.52
C PRO A 129 0.74 13.68 -15.41
N GLY A 130 2.05 13.79 -15.31
CA GLY A 130 3.01 12.69 -15.20
C GLY A 130 3.34 12.25 -13.76
N SER A 131 2.63 12.76 -12.76
CA SER A 131 2.90 12.50 -11.34
C SER A 131 1.72 11.81 -10.65
N LEU A 132 2.00 11.03 -9.60
CA LEU A 132 0.95 10.53 -8.67
C LEU A 132 0.37 11.63 -7.78
N GLY A 133 1.06 12.76 -7.63
CA GLY A 133 0.80 13.75 -6.60
C GLY A 133 1.53 13.43 -5.29
N GLY A 134 1.27 14.22 -4.24
CA GLY A 134 1.77 13.91 -2.89
C GLY A 134 0.99 12.72 -2.32
N CYS A 135 1.69 11.70 -1.85
CA CYS A 135 1.12 10.47 -1.32
C CYS A 135 1.83 10.01 -0.05
N TYR A 136 1.18 9.12 0.72
CA TYR A 136 1.92 8.20 1.59
C TYR A 136 2.35 6.99 0.77
N GLU A 137 3.65 6.77 0.67
CA GLU A 137 4.23 5.61 -0.01
C GLU A 137 4.53 4.51 1.00
N ILE A 138 3.82 3.39 0.92
CA ILE A 138 4.13 2.16 1.62
C ILE A 138 5.13 1.40 0.76
N ASN A 139 6.39 1.39 1.16
CA ASN A 139 7.48 0.89 0.35
C ASN A 139 7.45 -0.62 0.12
N ILE A 140 7.91 -1.04 -1.05
CA ILE A 140 8.19 -2.43 -1.44
C ILE A 140 9.62 -2.49 -1.95
N SER A 141 10.56 -2.69 -1.04
CA SER A 141 11.97 -2.90 -1.33
C SER A 141 12.61 -3.50 -0.09
N ASP A 142 12.84 -4.80 -0.11
CA ASP A 142 13.34 -5.52 1.06
C ASP A 142 14.70 -5.01 1.54
N PRO A 143 15.70 -4.79 0.67
CA PRO A 143 17.02 -4.34 1.08
C PRO A 143 17.13 -2.81 1.23
N HIS A 144 16.03 -2.06 1.26
CA HIS A 144 16.10 -0.60 1.31
C HIS A 144 16.74 -0.13 2.63
N ALA A 145 17.82 0.65 2.52
CA ALA A 145 18.67 1.02 3.66
C ALA A 145 17.94 1.83 4.75
N THR A 146 16.96 2.63 4.36
CA THR A 146 16.27 3.55 5.29
C THR A 146 14.80 3.21 5.51
N THR A 147 14.10 2.70 4.51
CA THR A 147 12.67 2.40 4.60
C THR A 147 12.36 1.09 3.89
N PRO A 148 12.62 -0.07 4.52
CA PRO A 148 12.31 -1.37 3.94
C PRO A 148 10.80 -1.59 3.75
N THR A 149 10.45 -2.70 3.08
CA THR A 149 9.06 -3.11 2.81
C THR A 149 8.17 -2.96 4.04
N GLY A 150 7.01 -2.30 3.85
CA GLY A 150 6.03 -2.02 4.91
C GLY A 150 6.25 -0.75 5.69
N GLY A 151 7.38 -0.05 5.48
CA GLY A 151 7.58 1.31 5.98
C GLY A 151 6.83 2.35 5.16
N ILE A 152 6.57 3.52 5.72
CA ILE A 152 6.02 4.67 5.01
C ILE A 152 7.13 5.68 4.78
N VAL A 153 7.49 5.90 3.52
CA VAL A 153 8.61 6.76 3.12
C VAL A 153 8.44 8.17 3.69
N GLY A 154 9.47 8.64 4.39
CA GLY A 154 9.47 9.96 5.03
C GLY A 154 8.59 10.09 6.27
N VAL A 155 7.94 9.01 6.73
CA VAL A 155 7.08 9.00 7.92
C VAL A 155 7.57 7.96 8.94
N HIS A 156 7.74 6.71 8.54
CA HIS A 156 8.14 5.63 9.44
C HIS A 156 9.00 4.58 8.75
N SER A 157 10.01 4.11 9.47
CA SER A 157 10.90 3.04 9.02
C SER A 157 10.86 1.86 10.01
N PRO A 158 10.44 0.66 9.60
CA PRO A 158 10.36 -0.52 10.46
C PRO A 158 11.74 -1.21 10.58
N LEU A 159 12.77 -0.49 10.94
CA LEU A 159 14.08 -1.06 11.19
C LEU A 159 14.20 -1.67 12.61
N PRO A 160 14.98 -2.75 12.80
CA PRO A 160 15.67 -3.52 11.76
C PRO A 160 14.68 -4.27 10.85
N TYR A 161 15.10 -4.52 9.60
CA TYR A 161 14.29 -5.24 8.61
C TYR A 161 13.89 -6.65 9.11
N ARG A 162 12.60 -6.94 9.10
CA ARG A 162 12.04 -8.15 9.72
C ARG A 162 11.28 -9.06 8.76
N VAL A 163 10.76 -8.54 7.66
CA VAL A 163 9.92 -9.30 6.74
C VAL A 163 10.57 -9.43 5.37
N LYS A 164 10.88 -10.67 4.97
CA LYS A 164 11.32 -10.97 3.60
C LYS A 164 10.11 -11.21 2.70
N SER A 165 9.85 -10.31 1.75
CA SER A 165 8.71 -10.35 0.82
C SER A 165 9.08 -10.77 -0.59
N ALA A 166 10.32 -10.55 -1.03
CA ALA A 166 10.79 -10.87 -2.36
C ALA A 166 10.70 -12.37 -2.70
N GLY A 167 10.39 -12.67 -3.96
CA GLY A 167 10.30 -14.02 -4.51
C GLY A 167 9.03 -14.78 -4.16
N LYS A 168 8.07 -14.18 -3.45
CA LYS A 168 6.79 -14.81 -3.06
C LYS A 168 5.65 -13.80 -3.03
N TRP A 169 4.41 -14.30 -3.14
CA TRP A 169 3.24 -13.49 -2.87
C TRP A 169 3.21 -13.11 -1.40
N SER A 170 3.13 -11.81 -1.14
CA SER A 170 2.98 -11.21 0.19
C SER A 170 1.74 -10.34 0.22
N ARG A 171 1.16 -10.14 1.41
CA ARG A 171 -0.08 -9.39 1.57
C ARG A 171 0.16 -8.16 2.42
N PHE A 172 -0.31 -7.04 1.95
CA PHE A 172 -0.57 -5.86 2.75
C PHE A 172 -1.96 -5.90 3.37
N ASP A 173 -2.05 -5.55 4.65
CA ASP A 173 -3.26 -5.09 5.32
C ASP A 173 -3.00 -3.67 5.80
N VAL A 174 -3.78 -2.71 5.31
CA VAL A 174 -3.58 -1.28 5.56
C VAL A 174 -4.81 -0.69 6.22
N LEU A 175 -4.63 0.06 7.30
CA LEU A 175 -5.63 0.95 7.88
C LEU A 175 -5.21 2.39 7.66
N ALA A 176 -6.14 3.21 7.17
CA ALA A 176 -6.04 4.66 7.15
C ALA A 176 -7.30 5.25 7.78
N ASP A 177 -7.24 5.62 9.06
CA ASP A 177 -8.37 6.18 9.81
C ASP A 177 -8.00 7.52 10.44
N GLY A 178 -8.42 8.60 9.81
CA GLY A 178 -7.95 9.93 10.14
C GLY A 178 -6.42 10.00 10.06
N PRO A 179 -5.72 10.45 11.10
CA PRO A 179 -4.26 10.46 11.14
C PRO A 179 -3.64 9.08 11.41
N HIS A 180 -4.41 8.09 11.84
CA HIS A 180 -3.90 6.78 12.21
C HIS A 180 -3.64 5.93 10.97
N LEU A 181 -2.39 5.55 10.75
CA LEU A 181 -1.92 4.73 9.64
C LEU A 181 -1.29 3.46 10.20
N VAL A 182 -1.83 2.30 9.80
CA VAL A 182 -1.27 1.00 10.17
C VAL A 182 -0.98 0.21 8.90
N VAL A 183 0.21 -0.38 8.83
CA VAL A 183 0.61 -1.27 7.74
C VAL A 183 1.06 -2.60 8.32
N LYS A 184 0.45 -3.68 7.84
CA LYS A 184 0.91 -5.05 8.11
C LYS A 184 1.36 -5.70 6.82
N VAL A 185 2.40 -6.52 6.94
CA VAL A 185 2.86 -7.41 5.86
C VAL A 185 2.76 -8.84 6.36
N ASN A 186 1.99 -9.68 5.67
CA ASN A 186 1.74 -11.08 6.04
C ASN A 186 1.27 -11.25 7.50
N GLY A 187 0.51 -10.26 8.01
CA GLY A 187 -0.03 -10.24 9.37
C GLY A 187 0.88 -9.61 10.43
N GLU A 188 2.16 -9.37 10.13
CA GLU A 188 3.08 -8.66 11.04
C GLU A 188 2.90 -7.14 10.89
N THR A 189 2.68 -6.44 12.00
CA THR A 189 2.59 -4.97 12.02
C THR A 189 3.99 -4.38 11.89
N LEU A 190 4.22 -3.66 10.80
CA LEU A 190 5.49 -2.99 10.51
C LEU A 190 5.42 -1.49 10.71
N THR A 191 4.27 -0.88 10.51
CA THR A 191 4.02 0.54 10.74
C THR A 191 2.74 0.70 11.54
N ASP A 192 2.80 1.52 12.59
CA ASP A 192 1.65 1.97 13.39
C ASP A 192 1.97 3.39 13.87
N VAL A 193 1.45 4.39 13.16
CA VAL A 193 1.82 5.80 13.37
C VAL A 193 0.64 6.74 13.22
N ARG A 194 0.84 7.99 13.61
CA ARG A 194 -0.09 9.09 13.36
C ARG A 194 0.58 10.17 12.51
N ASP A 195 -0.03 10.49 11.37
CA ASP A 195 0.39 11.59 10.50
C ASP A 195 -0.84 12.26 9.86
N GLU A 196 -0.87 13.59 9.83
CA GLU A 196 -2.03 14.39 9.41
C GLU A 196 -1.84 15.07 8.05
N LYS A 197 -0.72 14.83 7.36
CA LYS A 197 -0.38 15.55 6.12
C LYS A 197 -1.40 15.33 5.01
N LEU A 198 -1.87 14.09 4.85
CA LEU A 198 -2.78 13.73 3.78
C LEU A 198 -4.04 13.07 4.36
N LYS A 199 -5.21 13.59 3.96
CA LYS A 199 -6.51 13.17 4.51
C LYS A 199 -7.29 12.25 3.57
N ASP A 200 -7.14 12.46 2.27
CA ASP A 200 -7.84 11.72 1.21
C ASP A 200 -7.04 11.75 -0.08
N GLY A 201 -7.41 10.92 -1.01
CA GLY A 201 -6.82 10.86 -2.34
C GLY A 201 -6.89 9.48 -2.97
N ALA A 202 -6.24 9.33 -4.12
CA ALA A 202 -6.23 8.08 -4.86
C ALA A 202 -5.33 7.03 -4.20
N ILE A 203 -5.54 5.78 -4.61
CA ILE A 203 -4.61 4.67 -4.41
C ILE A 203 -3.65 4.62 -5.60
N GLY A 204 -2.37 4.37 -5.35
CA GLY A 204 -1.36 4.23 -6.39
C GLY A 204 -0.53 2.96 -6.25
N MET A 205 0.07 2.53 -7.35
CA MET A 205 1.05 1.44 -7.38
C MET A 205 2.19 1.85 -8.28
N GLN A 206 3.41 1.53 -7.89
CA GLN A 206 4.63 1.90 -8.61
C GLN A 206 5.28 0.66 -9.23
N ALA A 207 5.92 0.88 -10.38
CA ALA A 207 6.90 -0.02 -10.95
C ALA A 207 8.16 0.75 -11.32
N GLY A 208 9.31 0.20 -10.94
CA GLY A 208 10.62 0.84 -11.14
C GLY A 208 10.86 2.00 -10.17
N GLY A 209 12.10 2.40 -10.09
CA GLY A 209 12.52 3.49 -9.19
C GLY A 209 14.02 3.72 -9.24
N PRO A 210 14.53 4.68 -8.45
CA PRO A 210 15.95 5.06 -8.52
C PRO A 210 16.91 3.94 -8.11
N THR A 211 16.44 2.93 -7.37
CA THR A 211 17.30 1.88 -6.80
C THR A 211 17.05 0.49 -7.40
N GLY A 212 16.08 0.33 -8.31
CA GLY A 212 15.79 -0.95 -8.92
C GLY A 212 14.58 -0.91 -9.85
N SER A 213 14.48 -1.89 -10.74
CA SER A 213 13.41 -2.01 -11.72
C SER A 213 12.92 -3.45 -11.90
N GLY A 214 13.17 -4.32 -10.93
CA GLY A 214 12.69 -5.69 -10.97
C GLY A 214 11.17 -5.78 -11.17
N PRO A 215 10.65 -6.90 -11.64
CA PRO A 215 9.23 -7.07 -11.90
C PRO A 215 8.41 -6.98 -10.62
N ILE A 216 7.23 -6.39 -10.76
CA ILE A 216 6.25 -6.25 -9.69
C ILE A 216 4.87 -6.71 -10.18
N LYS A 217 4.13 -7.38 -9.32
CA LYS A 217 2.76 -7.81 -9.60
C LYS A 217 1.86 -7.48 -8.42
N PHE A 218 0.59 -7.12 -8.70
CA PHE A 218 -0.44 -6.90 -7.68
C PHE A 218 -1.72 -7.66 -8.04
N ARG A 219 -2.42 -8.18 -7.03
CA ARG A 219 -3.73 -8.82 -7.15
C ARG A 219 -4.51 -8.74 -5.85
N ASN A 220 -5.75 -9.22 -5.84
CA ASN A 220 -6.62 -9.25 -4.64
C ASN A 220 -6.68 -7.88 -3.94
N ILE A 221 -6.79 -6.82 -4.74
CA ILE A 221 -6.82 -5.44 -4.28
C ILE A 221 -8.23 -5.11 -3.85
N LYS A 222 -8.47 -5.04 -2.55
CA LYS A 222 -9.80 -4.80 -1.96
C LYS A 222 -9.74 -3.63 -0.99
N ILE A 223 -10.80 -2.85 -0.92
CA ILE A 223 -10.92 -1.73 0.00
C ILE A 223 -12.28 -1.76 0.70
N ARG A 224 -12.30 -1.31 1.94
CA ARG A 224 -13.50 -1.09 2.74
C ARG A 224 -13.48 0.35 3.26
N PRO A 225 -14.26 1.26 2.68
CA PRO A 225 -14.40 2.60 3.21
C PRO A 225 -14.98 2.58 4.63
N LEU A 226 -14.37 3.36 5.52
CA LEU A 226 -14.84 3.51 6.88
C LEU A 226 -15.76 4.73 6.97
N LYS A 227 -16.96 4.52 7.51
CA LYS A 227 -17.87 5.62 7.83
C LYS A 227 -17.42 6.26 9.15
N ARG A 228 -17.18 7.56 9.17
CA ARG A 228 -17.15 8.32 10.42
C ARG A 228 -18.56 8.80 10.69
N ASN A 229 -19.06 8.43 11.88
CA ASN A 229 -20.27 9.01 12.43
C ASN A 229 -20.01 10.47 12.85
#